data_d554126893cfec7334e04cd9fd699132
#
_entry.id   d554126893cfec7334e04cd9fd699132
#
_cell.length_a   1.000
_cell.length_b   1.000
_cell.length_c   1.000
_cell.angle_alpha   90.00
_cell.angle_beta   90.00
_cell.angle_gamma   90.00
#
_symmetry.space_group_name_H-M   'P 1'
#
loop_
_entity.id
_entity.type
_entity.pdbx_description
1 polymer ?
#
loop_
_entity_poly.entity_id
_entity_poly.type
_entity_poly.pdbx_seq_one_letter_code
_entity_poly.pdbx_strand_id
1 'polypeptide(L)'
;KRDTRRIQTSQRFYVQIDLFNQVYFITIHYQNTMIQIYEFAIMVIVISASGVMAPGPLFAANVSYGLRDGTRSGIKMAVGHAIVEFPLVILLGIGVFSLQVFPEFRTWISIFGAITLFAFATLQIKSVLQKKKDVTAKPKQGPLITGIALSALNPFFIIWWLTIGFKLISDAMMIWAFSGILIVFVLHIWMDFAWLGGVSFLASKSSRILSNRNYKVLMVGLSLMLVY
;
A
#
# COMPACT_ATOMS: atom_id res chain seq x y z
N LYS A 1 -56.81 -18.58 -37.11
CA LYS A 1 -56.49 -17.20 -36.67
C LYS A 1 -56.44 -17.00 -35.16
N ARG A 2 -57.20 -17.73 -34.34
CA ARG A 2 -57.12 -17.61 -32.85
C ARG A 2 -55.89 -18.34 -32.29
N ASP A 3 -55.48 -19.49 -32.82
CA ASP A 3 -54.35 -20.26 -32.31
C ASP A 3 -53.00 -19.59 -32.57
N THR A 4 -52.83 -18.98 -33.76
CA THR A 4 -51.58 -18.28 -34.12
C THR A 4 -51.32 -17.08 -33.23
N ARG A 5 -52.35 -16.37 -32.76
CA ARG A 5 -52.18 -15.25 -31.83
C ARG A 5 -51.81 -15.73 -30.43
N ARG A 6 -52.35 -16.84 -29.97
CA ARG A 6 -51.97 -17.41 -28.64
C ARG A 6 -50.50 -17.85 -28.61
N ILE A 7 -50.04 -18.50 -29.68
CA ILE A 7 -48.63 -18.95 -29.77
C ILE A 7 -47.67 -17.74 -29.80
N GLN A 8 -48.02 -16.68 -30.57
CA GLN A 8 -47.20 -15.48 -30.64
C GLN A 8 -47.15 -14.73 -29.28
N THR A 9 -48.27 -14.68 -28.55
CA THR A 9 -48.31 -14.05 -27.23
C THR A 9 -47.50 -14.86 -26.22
N SER A 10 -47.56 -16.17 -26.24
CA SER A 10 -46.78 -17.06 -25.38
C SER A 10 -45.28 -16.92 -25.67
N GLN A 11 -44.85 -16.94 -26.93
CA GLN A 11 -43.46 -16.77 -27.31
C GLN A 11 -42.91 -15.39 -26.87
N ARG A 12 -43.67 -14.29 -27.03
CA ARG A 12 -43.26 -12.98 -26.54
C ARG A 12 -43.10 -12.95 -25.04
N PHE A 13 -43.95 -13.62 -24.28
CA PHE A 13 -43.87 -13.71 -22.83
C PHE A 13 -42.62 -14.48 -22.37
N TYR A 14 -42.27 -15.59 -23.01
CA TYR A 14 -41.06 -16.34 -22.72
C TYR A 14 -39.79 -15.55 -23.04
N VAL A 15 -39.74 -14.85 -24.17
CA VAL A 15 -38.62 -13.97 -24.53
C VAL A 15 -38.44 -12.84 -23.50
N GLN A 16 -39.54 -12.26 -22.99
CA GLN A 16 -39.49 -11.19 -22.00
C GLN A 16 -38.99 -11.68 -20.65
N ILE A 17 -39.38 -12.89 -20.21
CA ILE A 17 -38.89 -13.52 -18.98
C ILE A 17 -37.38 -13.83 -19.10
N ASP A 18 -36.94 -14.35 -20.23
CA ASP A 18 -35.54 -14.67 -20.45
C ASP A 18 -34.67 -13.41 -20.43
N LEU A 19 -35.10 -12.34 -21.09
CA LEU A 19 -34.44 -11.04 -21.08
C LEU A 19 -34.36 -10.45 -19.65
N PHE A 20 -35.44 -10.55 -18.89
CA PHE A 20 -35.47 -10.08 -17.51
C PHE A 20 -34.51 -10.89 -16.63
N ASN A 21 -34.47 -12.20 -16.77
CA ASN A 21 -33.53 -13.06 -16.04
C ASN A 21 -32.08 -12.75 -16.41
N GLN A 22 -31.78 -12.55 -17.69
CA GLN A 22 -30.43 -12.17 -18.12
C GLN A 22 -29.99 -10.82 -17.54
N VAL A 23 -30.87 -9.80 -17.60
CA VAL A 23 -30.59 -8.48 -17.00
C VAL A 23 -30.40 -8.58 -15.50
N TYR A 24 -31.23 -9.36 -14.83
CA TYR A 24 -31.14 -9.57 -13.37
C TYR A 24 -29.83 -10.26 -12.99
N PHE A 25 -29.44 -11.33 -13.69
CA PHE A 25 -28.16 -12.01 -13.49
C PHE A 25 -26.96 -11.09 -13.73
N ILE A 26 -26.98 -10.29 -14.81
CA ILE A 26 -25.93 -9.32 -15.11
C ILE A 26 -25.84 -8.28 -14.00
N THR A 27 -26.97 -7.77 -13.51
CA THR A 27 -27.01 -6.75 -12.44
C THR A 27 -26.46 -7.28 -11.15
N ILE A 28 -26.84 -8.49 -10.71
CA ILE A 28 -26.32 -9.12 -9.49
C ILE A 28 -24.82 -9.39 -9.62
N HIS A 29 -24.39 -9.91 -10.77
CA HIS A 29 -22.96 -10.17 -11.01
C HIS A 29 -22.13 -8.88 -10.95
N TYR A 30 -22.62 -7.81 -11.57
CA TYR A 30 -21.99 -6.50 -11.52
C TYR A 30 -21.91 -5.93 -10.09
N GLN A 31 -23.01 -6.00 -9.31
CA GLN A 31 -23.01 -5.54 -7.92
C GLN A 31 -22.03 -6.33 -7.05
N ASN A 32 -21.99 -7.66 -7.18
CA ASN A 32 -21.03 -8.49 -6.44
C ASN A 32 -19.58 -8.17 -6.81
N THR A 33 -19.30 -7.96 -8.08
CA THR A 33 -17.96 -7.57 -8.55
C THR A 33 -17.54 -6.22 -8.00
N MET A 34 -18.45 -5.24 -7.99
CA MET A 34 -18.16 -3.91 -7.44
C MET A 34 -17.90 -3.97 -5.93
N ILE A 35 -18.69 -4.74 -5.17
CA ILE A 35 -18.48 -4.94 -3.72
C ILE A 35 -17.08 -5.54 -3.48
N GLN A 36 -16.70 -6.58 -4.22
CA GLN A 36 -15.37 -7.19 -4.10
C GLN A 36 -14.23 -6.19 -4.39
N ILE A 37 -14.38 -5.31 -5.38
CA ILE A 37 -13.40 -4.27 -5.69
C ILE A 37 -13.24 -3.29 -4.52
N TYR A 38 -14.36 -2.82 -3.94
CA TYR A 38 -14.31 -1.89 -2.80
C TYR A 38 -13.69 -2.53 -1.57
N GLU A 39 -14.09 -3.76 -1.24
CA GLU A 39 -13.54 -4.51 -0.10
C GLU A 39 -12.03 -4.71 -0.26
N PHE A 40 -11.59 -5.12 -1.43
CA PHE A 40 -10.18 -5.29 -1.73
C PHE A 40 -9.40 -3.97 -1.64
N ALA A 41 -9.94 -2.89 -2.20
CA ALA A 41 -9.30 -1.57 -2.15
C ALA A 41 -9.14 -1.07 -0.70
N ILE A 42 -10.19 -1.20 0.12
CA ILE A 42 -10.13 -0.84 1.54
C ILE A 42 -9.09 -1.70 2.26
N MET A 43 -9.08 -3.01 2.03
CA MET A 43 -8.10 -3.92 2.61
C MET A 43 -6.67 -3.51 2.24
N VAL A 44 -6.39 -3.24 0.96
CA VAL A 44 -5.07 -2.80 0.50
C VAL A 44 -4.68 -1.50 1.20
N ILE A 45 -5.55 -0.50 1.25
CA ILE A 45 -5.28 0.81 1.88
C ILE A 45 -4.98 0.63 3.38
N VAL A 46 -5.81 -0.11 4.11
CA VAL A 46 -5.62 -0.31 5.57
C VAL A 46 -4.32 -1.05 5.86
N ILE A 47 -4.04 -2.12 5.12
CA ILE A 47 -2.81 -2.89 5.30
C ILE A 47 -1.58 -2.06 4.90
N SER A 48 -1.65 -1.34 3.78
CA SER A 48 -0.56 -0.48 3.28
C SER A 48 -0.21 0.63 4.26
N ALA A 49 -1.17 1.15 5.02
CA ALA A 49 -0.92 2.16 6.04
C ALA A 49 0.17 1.72 7.04
N SER A 50 0.25 0.43 7.37
CA SER A 50 1.28 -0.12 8.26
C SER A 50 2.70 0.02 7.68
N GLY A 51 2.87 -0.16 6.39
CA GLY A 51 4.15 0.01 5.70
C GLY A 51 4.51 1.48 5.48
N VAL A 52 3.57 2.24 4.92
CA VAL A 52 3.74 3.66 4.56
C VAL A 52 4.05 4.53 5.78
N MET A 53 3.33 4.31 6.88
CA MET A 53 3.47 5.13 8.10
C MET A 53 4.60 4.64 9.00
N ALA A 54 5.33 3.60 8.64
CA ALA A 54 6.42 3.04 9.43
C ALA A 54 7.50 4.08 9.75
N PRO A 55 7.79 4.34 11.04
CA PRO A 55 8.76 5.33 11.45
C PRO A 55 10.19 4.81 11.24
N GLY A 56 10.74 5.04 10.04
CA GLY A 56 12.06 4.59 9.63
C GLY A 56 13.05 5.70 9.30
N PRO A 57 14.23 5.36 8.77
CA PRO A 57 15.22 6.33 8.32
C PRO A 57 14.68 7.29 7.26
N LEU A 58 13.82 6.82 6.36
CA LEU A 58 13.15 7.63 5.35
C LEU A 58 12.26 8.70 5.98
N PHE A 59 11.44 8.33 6.97
CA PHE A 59 10.61 9.26 7.72
C PHE A 59 11.47 10.34 8.43
N ALA A 60 12.54 9.92 9.13
CA ALA A 60 13.42 10.86 9.83
C ALA A 60 14.11 11.86 8.88
N ALA A 61 14.59 11.38 7.72
CA ALA A 61 15.15 12.24 6.70
C ALA A 61 14.08 13.17 6.10
N ASN A 62 12.86 12.69 5.86
CA ASN A 62 11.75 13.48 5.35
C ASN A 62 11.38 14.64 6.29
N VAL A 63 11.32 14.40 7.60
CA VAL A 63 11.14 15.46 8.60
C VAL A 63 12.27 16.49 8.53
N SER A 64 13.54 16.04 8.45
CA SER A 64 14.69 16.93 8.37
C SER A 64 14.68 17.81 7.11
N TYR A 65 14.34 17.25 5.96
CA TYR A 65 14.17 18.02 4.70
C TYR A 65 12.95 18.93 4.76
N GLY A 66 11.83 18.46 5.32
CA GLY A 66 10.61 19.23 5.47
C GLY A 66 10.79 20.49 6.29
N LEU A 67 11.57 20.45 7.38
CA LEU A 67 11.92 21.61 8.21
C LEU A 67 12.66 22.70 7.43
N ARG A 68 13.39 22.34 6.38
CA ARG A 68 14.24 23.24 5.60
C ARG A 68 13.64 23.67 4.27
N ASP A 69 13.16 22.69 3.52
CA ASP A 69 12.79 22.84 2.11
C ASP A 69 11.27 22.68 1.89
N GLY A 70 10.52 22.44 2.97
CA GLY A 70 9.05 22.34 2.96
C GLY A 70 8.52 21.12 2.22
N THR A 71 7.24 21.16 1.86
CA THR A 71 6.48 20.08 1.20
C THR A 71 7.15 19.56 -0.06
N ARG A 72 7.81 20.45 -0.82
CA ARG A 72 8.47 20.09 -2.08
C ARG A 72 9.55 19.03 -1.88
N SER A 73 10.22 19.03 -0.75
CA SER A 73 11.23 18.01 -0.43
C SER A 73 10.59 16.63 -0.20
N GLY A 74 9.43 16.58 0.48
CA GLY A 74 8.68 15.36 0.70
C GLY A 74 8.20 14.72 -0.61
N ILE A 75 7.67 15.52 -1.52
CA ILE A 75 7.27 15.04 -2.86
C ILE A 75 8.47 14.49 -3.64
N LYS A 76 9.62 15.19 -3.63
CA LYS A 76 10.84 14.67 -4.28
C LYS A 76 11.31 13.37 -3.65
N MET A 77 11.17 13.23 -2.33
CA MET A 77 11.53 11.99 -1.62
C MET A 77 10.56 10.86 -1.96
N ALA A 78 9.25 11.14 -2.07
CA ALA A 78 8.25 10.18 -2.53
C ALA A 78 8.51 9.71 -3.97
N VAL A 79 8.93 10.60 -4.87
CA VAL A 79 9.37 10.21 -6.22
C VAL A 79 10.58 9.29 -6.15
N GLY A 80 11.58 9.61 -5.31
CA GLY A 80 12.75 8.74 -5.10
C GLY A 80 12.36 7.36 -4.55
N HIS A 81 11.40 7.30 -3.64
CA HIS A 81 10.83 6.06 -3.11
C HIS A 81 10.15 5.26 -4.23
N ALA A 82 9.26 5.88 -4.98
CA ALA A 82 8.53 5.25 -6.09
C ALA A 82 9.45 4.66 -7.18
N ILE A 83 10.62 5.29 -7.46
CA ILE A 83 11.61 4.78 -8.40
C ILE A 83 12.16 3.40 -7.96
N VAL A 84 12.26 3.15 -6.66
CA VAL A 84 12.70 1.87 -6.11
C VAL A 84 11.54 0.89 -6.00
N GLU A 85 10.39 1.36 -5.56
CA GLU A 85 9.23 0.55 -5.27
C GLU A 85 8.60 -0.04 -6.54
N PHE A 86 8.42 0.75 -7.58
CA PHE A 86 7.76 0.30 -8.81
C PHE A 86 8.46 -0.92 -9.45
N PRO A 87 9.79 -0.92 -9.68
CA PRO A 87 10.47 -2.11 -10.17
C PRO A 87 10.36 -3.30 -9.23
N LEU A 88 10.41 -3.09 -7.91
CA LEU A 88 10.26 -4.15 -6.93
C LEU A 88 8.87 -4.81 -7.03
N VAL A 89 7.81 -4.02 -7.12
CA VAL A 89 6.42 -4.50 -7.25
C VAL A 89 6.24 -5.31 -8.54
N ILE A 90 6.81 -4.85 -9.66
CA ILE A 90 6.79 -5.59 -10.93
C ILE A 90 7.52 -6.93 -10.80
N LEU A 91 8.71 -6.93 -10.22
CA LEU A 91 9.49 -8.16 -9.99
C LEU A 91 8.74 -9.16 -9.12
N LEU A 92 8.08 -8.67 -8.06
CA LEU A 92 7.23 -9.51 -7.19
C LEU A 92 6.04 -10.09 -7.96
N GLY A 93 5.37 -9.29 -8.79
CA GLY A 93 4.27 -9.75 -9.63
C GLY A 93 4.70 -10.86 -10.59
N ILE A 94 5.85 -10.71 -11.23
CA ILE A 94 6.44 -11.78 -12.07
C ILE A 94 6.77 -13.02 -11.22
N GLY A 95 7.30 -12.83 -10.01
CA GLY A 95 7.58 -13.91 -9.06
C GLY A 95 6.31 -14.67 -8.63
N VAL A 96 5.22 -13.95 -8.33
CA VAL A 96 3.92 -14.55 -8.00
C VAL A 96 3.42 -15.43 -9.14
N PHE A 97 3.52 -14.97 -10.37
CA PHE A 97 3.13 -15.76 -11.54
C PHE A 97 3.92 -17.08 -11.61
N SER A 98 5.22 -17.02 -11.34
CA SER A 98 6.09 -18.20 -11.34
C SER A 98 5.79 -19.17 -10.17
N LEU A 99 5.31 -18.64 -9.02
CA LEU A 99 5.04 -19.41 -7.79
C LEU A 99 3.57 -19.83 -7.64
N GLN A 100 2.69 -19.55 -8.60
CA GLN A 100 1.30 -20.05 -8.59
C GLN A 100 1.24 -21.59 -8.56
N VAL A 101 2.32 -22.25 -8.95
CA VAL A 101 2.48 -23.71 -8.90
C VAL A 101 2.67 -24.23 -7.46
N PHE A 102 3.04 -23.37 -6.49
CA PHE A 102 3.36 -23.77 -5.12
C PHE A 102 2.61 -22.96 -4.06
N PRO A 103 1.32 -23.20 -3.81
CA PRO A 103 0.51 -22.41 -2.86
C PRO A 103 1.00 -22.50 -1.41
N GLU A 104 1.74 -23.55 -1.05
CA GLU A 104 2.27 -23.79 0.31
C GLU A 104 3.28 -22.71 0.76
N PHE A 105 4.03 -22.12 -0.18
CA PHE A 105 4.98 -21.05 0.14
C PHE A 105 4.32 -19.77 0.66
N ARG A 106 3.04 -19.51 0.35
CA ARG A 106 2.31 -18.33 0.83
C ARG A 106 2.22 -18.30 2.36
N THR A 107 1.90 -19.42 2.98
CA THR A 107 1.77 -19.53 4.44
C THR A 107 3.10 -19.25 5.12
N TRP A 108 4.18 -19.84 4.63
CA TRP A 108 5.51 -19.63 5.18
C TRP A 108 5.98 -18.18 5.03
N ILE A 109 5.77 -17.56 3.87
CA ILE A 109 6.08 -16.14 3.64
C ILE A 109 5.31 -15.25 4.61
N SER A 110 4.02 -15.52 4.85
CA SER A 110 3.20 -14.75 5.79
C SER A 110 3.70 -14.87 7.24
N ILE A 111 4.07 -16.07 7.69
CA ILE A 111 4.58 -16.30 9.03
C ILE A 111 5.93 -15.60 9.23
N PHE A 112 6.87 -15.77 8.30
CA PHE A 112 8.18 -15.11 8.36
C PHE A 112 8.03 -13.59 8.29
N GLY A 113 7.09 -13.09 7.50
CA GLY A 113 6.78 -11.67 7.41
C GLY A 113 6.29 -11.09 8.74
N ALA A 114 5.33 -11.74 9.37
CA ALA A 114 4.80 -11.32 10.67
C ALA A 114 5.91 -11.28 11.75
N ILE A 115 6.75 -12.33 11.83
CA ILE A 115 7.88 -12.38 12.76
C ILE A 115 8.85 -11.23 12.51
N THR A 116 9.15 -10.95 11.25
CA THR A 116 10.10 -9.91 10.87
C THR A 116 9.57 -8.51 11.16
N LEU A 117 8.27 -8.26 10.89
CA LEU A 117 7.61 -7.00 11.23
C LEU A 117 7.65 -6.74 12.73
N PHE A 118 7.35 -7.77 13.54
CA PHE A 118 7.39 -7.66 15.00
C PHE A 118 8.80 -7.38 15.53
N ALA A 119 9.80 -8.11 15.02
CA ALA A 119 11.21 -7.89 15.36
C ALA A 119 11.66 -6.46 14.98
N PHE A 120 11.30 -6.00 13.78
CA PHE A 120 11.63 -4.67 13.31
C PHE A 120 10.99 -3.57 14.19
N ALA A 121 9.69 -3.66 14.47
CA ALA A 121 9.00 -2.70 15.34
C ALA A 121 9.70 -2.60 16.72
N THR A 122 10.07 -3.75 17.29
CA THR A 122 10.80 -3.81 18.58
C THR A 122 12.17 -3.12 18.48
N LEU A 123 12.96 -3.40 17.45
CA LEU A 123 14.26 -2.77 17.21
C LEU A 123 14.12 -1.27 16.98
N GLN A 124 13.07 -0.83 16.28
CA GLN A 124 12.77 0.58 16.03
C GLN A 124 12.46 1.32 17.32
N ILE A 125 11.55 0.79 18.13
CA ILE A 125 11.24 1.37 19.46
C ILE A 125 12.52 1.50 20.29
N LYS A 126 13.32 0.43 20.36
CA LYS A 126 14.60 0.42 21.09
C LYS A 126 15.56 1.50 20.56
N SER A 127 15.68 1.65 19.24
CA SER A 127 16.57 2.64 18.61
C SER A 127 16.15 4.08 18.90
N VAL A 128 14.84 4.35 18.93
CA VAL A 128 14.28 5.68 19.25
C VAL A 128 14.50 6.05 20.71
N LEU A 129 14.38 5.07 21.61
CA LEU A 129 14.58 5.29 23.04
C LEU A 129 16.06 5.51 23.41
N GLN A 130 16.98 4.88 22.68
CA GLN A 130 18.42 4.88 22.97
C GLN A 130 19.21 6.04 22.34
N LYS A 131 18.77 6.58 21.19
CA LYS A 131 19.53 7.61 20.46
C LYS A 131 18.95 9.01 20.65
N LYS A 132 19.78 9.94 21.15
CA LYS A 132 19.62 11.38 20.90
C LYS A 132 20.03 11.63 19.43
N LYS A 133 19.10 11.48 18.48
CA LYS A 133 19.36 11.91 17.10
C LYS A 133 19.05 13.39 16.99
N ASP A 134 20.02 14.14 16.51
CA ASP A 134 19.81 15.52 16.11
C ASP A 134 19.00 15.53 14.81
N VAL A 135 17.70 15.81 14.94
CA VAL A 135 16.73 15.81 13.81
C VAL A 135 17.10 16.89 12.79
N THR A 136 17.95 17.84 13.17
CA THR A 136 18.40 18.96 12.34
C THR A 136 19.68 18.66 11.55
N ALA A 137 20.27 17.46 11.72
CA ALA A 137 21.48 17.09 10.97
C ALA A 137 21.26 17.23 9.45
N LYS A 138 22.17 17.95 8.80
CA LYS A 138 22.12 18.26 7.37
C LYS A 138 22.39 16.99 6.53
N PRO A 139 21.41 16.45 5.79
CA PRO A 139 21.68 15.36 4.87
C PRO A 139 22.63 15.83 3.75
N LYS A 140 23.61 14.99 3.39
CA LYS A 140 24.63 15.33 2.39
C LYS A 140 24.11 15.34 0.95
N GLN A 141 23.01 14.61 0.69
CA GLN A 141 22.42 14.42 -0.63
C GLN A 141 21.06 15.13 -0.73
N GLY A 142 20.56 15.36 -1.95
CA GLY A 142 19.23 15.94 -2.17
C GLY A 142 18.09 14.97 -1.82
N PRO A 143 16.86 15.48 -1.61
CA PRO A 143 15.72 14.66 -1.14
C PRO A 143 15.38 13.51 -2.08
N LEU A 144 15.51 13.67 -3.39
CA LEU A 144 15.25 12.59 -4.37
C LEU A 144 16.23 11.41 -4.16
N ILE A 145 17.53 11.71 -4.13
CA ILE A 145 18.58 10.67 -3.98
C ILE A 145 18.48 10.02 -2.61
N THR A 146 18.15 10.80 -1.59
CA THR A 146 17.91 10.27 -0.25
C THR A 146 16.69 9.33 -0.22
N GLY A 147 15.62 9.67 -0.94
CA GLY A 147 14.44 8.81 -1.12
C GLY A 147 14.84 7.47 -1.76
N ILE A 148 15.59 7.48 -2.86
CA ILE A 148 16.09 6.28 -3.52
C ILE A 148 16.96 5.44 -2.56
N ALA A 149 17.98 6.05 -1.97
CA ALA A 149 18.96 5.32 -1.16
C ALA A 149 18.34 4.72 0.11
N LEU A 150 17.51 5.50 0.81
CA LEU A 150 16.87 5.03 2.06
C LEU A 150 15.74 4.05 1.81
N SER A 151 15.16 3.99 0.63
CA SER A 151 14.20 2.95 0.24
C SER A 151 14.93 1.68 -0.18
N ALA A 152 15.88 1.77 -1.11
CA ALA A 152 16.61 0.61 -1.62
C ALA A 152 17.42 -0.13 -0.53
N LEU A 153 17.92 0.60 0.47
CA LEU A 153 18.73 0.06 1.57
C LEU A 153 17.90 -0.18 2.85
N ASN A 154 16.59 -0.02 2.80
CA ASN A 154 15.72 -0.23 3.95
C ASN A 154 15.26 -1.70 4.02
N PRO A 155 15.80 -2.51 4.94
CA PRO A 155 15.42 -3.91 5.03
C PRO A 155 13.93 -4.09 5.39
N PHE A 156 13.34 -3.17 6.18
CA PHE A 156 11.92 -3.21 6.49
C PHE A 156 11.06 -3.04 5.24
N PHE A 157 11.36 -2.07 4.38
CA PHE A 157 10.64 -1.85 3.13
C PHE A 157 10.69 -3.10 2.23
N ILE A 158 11.88 -3.68 2.07
CA ILE A 158 12.07 -4.87 1.24
C ILE A 158 11.28 -6.06 1.81
N ILE A 159 11.39 -6.30 3.12
CA ILE A 159 10.72 -7.44 3.77
C ILE A 159 9.21 -7.24 3.78
N TRP A 160 8.70 -6.03 4.00
CA TRP A 160 7.28 -5.74 3.95
C TRP A 160 6.70 -6.08 2.56
N TRP A 161 7.40 -5.70 1.49
CA TRP A 161 6.99 -6.05 0.12
C TRP A 161 7.15 -7.55 -0.18
N LEU A 162 8.21 -8.20 0.29
CA LEU A 162 8.42 -9.63 0.11
C LEU A 162 7.41 -10.50 0.87
N THR A 163 6.70 -9.95 1.84
CA THR A 163 5.75 -10.68 2.68
C THR A 163 4.32 -10.19 2.47
N ILE A 164 3.98 -9.05 3.01
CA ILE A 164 2.64 -8.48 2.96
C ILE A 164 2.30 -8.03 1.54
N GLY A 165 3.20 -7.27 0.91
CA GLY A 165 3.03 -6.80 -0.47
C GLY A 165 2.90 -7.97 -1.46
N PHE A 166 3.72 -9.01 -1.30
CA PHE A 166 3.63 -10.24 -2.10
C PHE A 166 2.25 -10.91 -1.97
N LYS A 167 1.71 -10.98 -0.74
CA LYS A 167 0.36 -11.52 -0.54
C LYS A 167 -0.70 -10.66 -1.22
N LEU A 168 -0.65 -9.34 -1.07
CA LEU A 168 -1.59 -8.42 -1.70
C LEU A 168 -1.56 -8.53 -3.23
N ILE A 169 -0.36 -8.59 -3.82
CA ILE A 169 -0.18 -8.78 -5.26
C ILE A 169 -0.74 -10.14 -5.70
N SER A 170 -0.45 -11.19 -4.94
CA SER A 170 -0.94 -12.54 -5.23
C SER A 170 -2.46 -12.62 -5.22
N ASP A 171 -3.12 -12.03 -4.22
CA ASP A 171 -4.58 -12.00 -4.12
C ASP A 171 -5.19 -11.17 -5.26
N ALA A 172 -4.60 -10.01 -5.59
CA ALA A 172 -5.04 -9.18 -6.71
C ALA A 172 -4.90 -9.91 -8.06
N MET A 173 -3.80 -10.64 -8.27
CA MET A 173 -3.58 -11.40 -9.51
C MET A 173 -4.54 -12.57 -9.66
N MET A 174 -5.05 -13.13 -8.58
CA MET A 174 -6.11 -14.17 -8.65
C MET A 174 -7.43 -13.59 -9.18
N ILE A 175 -7.72 -12.31 -8.92
CA ILE A 175 -8.97 -11.66 -9.32
C ILE A 175 -8.82 -10.98 -10.69
N TRP A 176 -7.69 -10.29 -10.93
CA TRP A 176 -7.49 -9.43 -12.10
C TRP A 176 -6.28 -9.79 -12.95
N ALA A 177 -5.69 -10.97 -12.77
CA ALA A 177 -4.48 -11.40 -13.47
C ALA A 177 -3.36 -10.34 -13.37
N PHE A 178 -2.62 -10.07 -14.42
CA PHE A 178 -1.51 -9.10 -14.40
C PHE A 178 -1.92 -7.65 -14.07
N SER A 179 -3.16 -7.25 -14.35
CA SER A 179 -3.63 -5.91 -13.98
C SER A 179 -3.73 -5.72 -12.46
N GLY A 180 -3.85 -6.80 -11.69
CA GLY A 180 -3.81 -6.77 -10.23
C GLY A 180 -2.55 -6.15 -9.66
N ILE A 181 -1.39 -6.31 -10.33
CA ILE A 181 -0.12 -5.69 -9.92
C ILE A 181 -0.24 -4.17 -9.91
N LEU A 182 -0.77 -3.59 -11.00
CA LEU A 182 -0.96 -2.14 -11.11
C LEU A 182 -2.02 -1.62 -10.15
N ILE A 183 -3.08 -2.38 -9.92
CA ILE A 183 -4.14 -2.01 -8.96
C ILE A 183 -3.54 -1.89 -7.56
N VAL A 184 -2.79 -2.89 -7.09
CA VAL A 184 -2.13 -2.83 -5.77
C VAL A 184 -1.15 -1.66 -5.71
N PHE A 185 -0.32 -1.48 -6.74
CA PHE A 185 0.65 -0.39 -6.78
C PHE A 185 -0.04 0.98 -6.71
N VAL A 186 -1.08 1.23 -7.50
CA VAL A 186 -1.80 2.51 -7.50
C VAL A 186 -2.48 2.76 -6.15
N LEU A 187 -3.11 1.73 -5.56
CA LEU A 187 -3.74 1.83 -4.25
C LEU A 187 -2.74 2.07 -3.11
N HIS A 188 -1.48 1.70 -3.28
CA HIS A 188 -0.41 1.90 -2.30
C HIS A 188 0.31 3.24 -2.47
N ILE A 189 0.84 3.50 -3.66
CA ILE A 189 1.82 4.57 -3.91
C ILE A 189 1.28 5.98 -3.61
N TRP A 190 0.00 6.27 -3.84
CA TRP A 190 -0.55 7.58 -3.52
C TRP A 190 -0.44 7.90 -2.02
N MET A 191 -0.47 6.86 -1.16
CA MET A 191 -0.34 7.02 0.28
C MET A 191 1.08 7.46 0.65
N ASP A 192 2.13 6.97 -0.05
CA ASP A 192 3.49 7.42 0.15
C ASP A 192 3.65 8.90 -0.20
N PHE A 193 3.07 9.33 -1.33
CA PHE A 193 3.05 10.74 -1.70
C PHE A 193 2.30 11.60 -0.68
N ALA A 194 1.13 11.14 -0.25
CA ALA A 194 0.33 11.84 0.76
C ALA A 194 1.06 11.91 2.11
N TRP A 195 1.65 10.81 2.55
CA TRP A 195 2.37 10.74 3.82
C TRP A 195 3.66 11.55 3.82
N LEU A 196 4.55 11.32 2.87
CA LEU A 196 5.82 12.05 2.80
C LEU A 196 5.61 13.54 2.53
N GLY A 197 4.69 13.88 1.64
CA GLY A 197 4.30 15.28 1.37
C GLY A 197 3.66 15.94 2.58
N GLY A 198 2.72 15.27 3.23
CA GLY A 198 2.02 15.75 4.42
C GLY A 198 2.96 15.95 5.62
N VAL A 199 3.82 14.98 5.90
CA VAL A 199 4.83 15.08 6.97
C VAL A 199 5.80 16.22 6.72
N SER A 200 6.30 16.38 5.48
CA SER A 200 7.16 17.52 5.12
C SER A 200 6.45 18.87 5.26
N PHE A 201 5.17 18.93 4.88
CA PHE A 201 4.35 20.13 5.05
C PHE A 201 4.21 20.48 6.52
N LEU A 202 3.82 19.52 7.36
CA LEU A 202 3.68 19.73 8.81
C LEU A 202 4.99 20.13 9.45
N ALA A 203 6.10 19.49 9.06
CA ALA A 203 7.44 19.85 9.51
C ALA A 203 7.77 21.31 9.18
N SER A 204 7.47 21.76 7.96
CA SER A 204 7.76 23.14 7.52
C SER A 204 6.99 24.21 8.29
N LYS A 205 5.78 23.87 8.75
CA LYS A 205 4.91 24.80 9.50
C LYS A 205 5.18 24.84 11.00
N SER A 206 5.89 23.85 11.52
CA SER A 206 5.95 23.59 12.96
C SER A 206 7.35 23.34 13.47
N SER A 207 8.26 24.32 13.30
CA SER A 207 9.58 24.26 13.97
C SER A 207 9.47 24.12 15.51
N ARG A 208 8.36 24.56 16.10
CA ARG A 208 8.05 24.43 17.55
C ARG A 208 7.47 23.07 17.97
N ILE A 209 6.72 22.39 17.08
CA ILE A 209 6.06 21.11 17.39
C ILE A 209 7.06 19.95 17.42
N LEU A 210 8.14 20.04 16.63
CA LEU A 210 9.18 19.03 16.54
C LEU A 210 10.31 19.21 17.57
N SER A 211 9.98 19.65 18.79
CA SER A 211 10.90 19.51 19.91
C SER A 211 11.33 18.04 20.06
N ASN A 212 12.54 17.77 20.55
CA ASN A 212 13.07 16.41 20.73
C ASN A 212 12.10 15.46 21.47
N ARG A 213 11.27 15.99 22.38
CA ARG A 213 10.27 15.22 23.14
C ARG A 213 9.09 14.81 22.23
N ASN A 214 8.53 15.76 21.49
CA ASN A 214 7.38 15.51 20.60
C ASN A 214 7.74 14.57 19.45
N TYR A 215 8.96 14.70 18.89
CA TYR A 215 9.47 13.77 17.91
C TYR A 215 9.55 12.34 18.45
N LYS A 216 10.08 12.15 19.68
CA LYS A 216 10.12 10.81 20.30
C LYS A 216 8.74 10.21 20.51
N VAL A 217 7.78 11.01 21.01
CA VAL A 217 6.40 10.57 21.24
C VAL A 217 5.76 10.14 19.92
N LEU A 218 5.93 10.93 18.85
CA LEU A 218 5.44 10.60 17.52
C LEU A 218 6.05 9.28 17.00
N MET A 219 7.37 9.12 17.10
CA MET A 219 8.07 7.92 16.64
C MET A 219 7.64 6.66 17.41
N VAL A 220 7.48 6.77 18.71
CA VAL A 220 6.97 5.64 19.53
C VAL A 220 5.52 5.32 19.17
N GLY A 221 4.66 6.32 19.01
CA GLY A 221 3.26 6.13 18.59
C GLY A 221 3.15 5.40 17.27
N LEU A 222 3.90 5.84 16.26
CA LEU A 222 3.93 5.18 14.93
C LEU A 222 4.50 3.76 15.00
N SER A 223 5.52 3.52 15.85
CA SER A 223 6.08 2.17 16.03
C SER A 223 5.10 1.22 16.72
N LEU A 224 4.29 1.73 17.65
CA LEU A 224 3.22 0.93 18.29
C LEU A 224 2.10 0.60 17.29
N MET A 225 1.80 1.50 16.37
CA MET A 225 0.81 1.25 15.29
C MET A 225 1.24 0.11 14.35
N LEU A 226 2.54 -0.19 14.23
CA LEU A 226 3.03 -1.32 13.43
C LEU A 226 2.78 -2.68 14.09
N VAL A 227 2.57 -2.70 15.40
CA VAL A 227 2.40 -3.94 16.19
C VAL A 227 0.92 -4.36 16.26
N TYR A 228 0.01 -3.42 16.06
CA TYR A 228 -1.44 -3.66 16.03
C TYR A 228 -1.90 -4.14 14.67
#